data_9f1414878ce8238a4bc49767355b3c1c
#
_entry.id   9f1414878ce8238a4bc49767355b3c1c
#
_cell.length_a   1.000
_cell.length_b   1.000
_cell.length_c   1.000
_cell.angle_alpha   90.00
_cell.angle_beta   90.00
_cell.angle_gamma   90.00
#
_symmetry.space_group_name_H-M   'P 1'
#
loop_
_entity.id
_entity.type
_entity.pdbx_description
1 polymer ?
#
loop_
_entity_poly.entity_id
_entity_poly.type
_entity_poly.pdbx_seq_one_letter_code
_entity_poly.pdbx_strand_id
1 'polypeptide(L)'
;MSSKQKPKILVVDDQPINIKLLQRKLERQDMDVSVAYSGRECLDMVEDVKPQLILLDIMMPEIDGIETCQQLKANPETEAIPIIFITAKASKEGKLEGLDAGAVDYITKPIDLDETIARVRTQLRLQEMFRENIELQERLGDARRAAAVGAITQGIAHNLNNLLGVVVGYLDLIKNGYDSPDMVKRSVGLMDNAVNRMVNIIRQLGTIASIERIELTALPLTALLGNSIERFKTEYKVDAAVDLQTEFAEELNISANAETFESILGKLLINAWESYPKETPGEARKITLKAGITRKKGPAMIELKVIDLGIGIPSEIASTLFEPFITTKTSVGRGMGLTIARHTARNLSGDVQIISNPEGGTTAILTLPV
;
A
#
# COMPACT_ATOMS: atom_id res chain seq x y z
N MET A 1 32.29 -3.95 10.68
CA MET A 1 32.13 -5.36 10.36
C MET A 1 31.14 -5.93 11.38
N SER A 2 29.89 -6.06 11.06
CA SER A 2 28.90 -6.67 11.94
C SER A 2 29.22 -8.16 12.04
N SER A 3 29.45 -8.68 13.25
CA SER A 3 29.63 -10.12 13.47
C SER A 3 28.31 -10.78 13.07
N LYS A 4 28.28 -11.48 11.92
CA LYS A 4 27.12 -12.28 11.52
C LYS A 4 26.83 -13.27 12.65
N GLN A 5 25.70 -13.12 13.31
CA GLN A 5 25.26 -14.02 14.37
C GLN A 5 25.07 -15.41 13.75
N LYS A 6 25.60 -16.45 14.42
CA LYS A 6 25.48 -17.82 13.93
C LYS A 6 24.01 -18.23 13.85
N PRO A 7 23.60 -18.91 12.77
CA PRO A 7 22.21 -19.39 12.66
C PRO A 7 21.90 -20.37 13.79
N LYS A 8 20.78 -20.18 14.48
CA LYS A 8 20.30 -21.06 15.53
C LYS A 8 19.42 -22.17 14.96
N ILE A 9 19.79 -23.40 15.21
CA ILE A 9 19.07 -24.60 14.76
C ILE A 9 18.61 -25.39 15.98
N LEU A 10 17.35 -25.79 16.00
CA LEU A 10 16.82 -26.74 17.01
C LEU A 10 16.72 -28.12 16.38
N VAL A 11 17.39 -29.09 16.97
CA VAL A 11 17.36 -30.52 16.56
C VAL A 11 16.52 -31.28 17.54
N VAL A 12 15.50 -31.98 17.07
CA VAL A 12 14.54 -32.73 17.86
C VAL A 12 14.48 -34.17 17.38
N ASP A 13 14.93 -35.12 18.20
CA ASP A 13 14.93 -36.58 17.92
C ASP A 13 14.99 -37.33 19.28
N ASP A 14 14.24 -38.38 19.45
CA ASP A 14 14.24 -39.17 20.69
C ASP A 14 15.51 -40.02 20.89
N GLN A 15 16.32 -40.14 19.84
CA GLN A 15 17.56 -40.93 19.84
C GLN A 15 18.79 -40.04 20.05
N PRO A 16 19.48 -40.11 21.18
CA PRO A 16 20.66 -39.28 21.48
C PRO A 16 21.80 -39.43 20.46
N ILE A 17 21.86 -40.54 19.74
CA ILE A 17 22.86 -40.83 18.73
C ILE A 17 22.67 -39.92 17.49
N ASN A 18 21.42 -39.77 17.04
CA ASN A 18 21.06 -38.90 15.92
C ASN A 18 21.34 -37.44 16.26
N ILE A 19 20.92 -37.00 17.44
CA ILE A 19 21.17 -35.66 17.95
C ILE A 19 22.66 -35.33 17.94
N LYS A 20 23.51 -36.18 18.56
CA LYS A 20 24.95 -35.96 18.61
C LYS A 20 25.60 -35.90 17.23
N LEU A 21 25.11 -36.70 16.30
CA LEU A 21 25.61 -36.74 14.93
C LEU A 21 25.29 -35.44 14.19
N LEU A 22 24.01 -35.00 14.21
CA LEU A 22 23.53 -33.80 13.61
C LEU A 22 24.18 -32.54 14.25
N GLN A 23 24.15 -32.47 15.57
CA GLN A 23 24.75 -31.36 16.34
C GLN A 23 26.22 -31.13 15.94
N ARG A 24 27.06 -32.17 16.01
CA ARG A 24 28.49 -32.04 15.64
C ARG A 24 28.68 -31.57 14.19
N LYS A 25 27.84 -32.03 13.26
CA LYS A 25 27.97 -31.68 11.87
C LYS A 25 27.53 -30.23 11.63
N LEU A 26 26.43 -29.80 12.23
CA LEU A 26 25.90 -28.42 12.13
C LEU A 26 26.83 -27.39 12.78
N GLU A 27 27.34 -27.69 13.99
CA GLU A 27 28.29 -26.84 14.70
C GLU A 27 29.60 -26.62 13.89
N ARG A 28 30.09 -27.66 13.19
CA ARG A 28 31.24 -27.55 12.25
C ARG A 28 30.94 -26.64 11.03
N GLN A 29 29.69 -26.34 10.79
CA GLN A 29 29.25 -25.44 9.72
C GLN A 29 28.89 -24.05 10.25
N ASP A 30 29.42 -23.66 11.42
CA ASP A 30 29.20 -22.38 12.09
C ASP A 30 27.73 -22.08 12.45
N MET A 31 26.96 -23.13 12.81
CA MET A 31 25.60 -23.02 13.31
C MET A 31 25.58 -23.20 14.83
N ASP A 32 24.68 -22.49 15.51
CA ASP A 32 24.41 -22.64 16.95
C ASP A 32 23.28 -23.66 17.12
N VAL A 33 23.52 -24.74 17.86
CA VAL A 33 22.60 -25.88 17.89
C VAL A 33 22.07 -26.12 19.30
N SER A 34 20.76 -25.99 19.45
CA SER A 34 20.00 -26.45 20.61
C SER A 34 19.39 -27.81 20.32
N VAL A 35 19.14 -28.60 21.34
CA VAL A 35 18.63 -29.96 21.20
C VAL A 35 17.42 -30.19 22.11
N ALA A 36 16.48 -30.99 21.62
CA ALA A 36 15.33 -31.51 22.38
C ALA A 36 15.17 -32.99 22.11
N TYR A 37 14.76 -33.75 23.12
CA TYR A 37 14.63 -35.22 23.06
C TYR A 37 13.19 -35.68 22.93
N SER A 38 12.24 -34.76 22.85
CA SER A 38 10.82 -35.03 22.62
C SER A 38 10.09 -33.85 22.02
N GLY A 39 8.89 -34.07 21.45
CA GLY A 39 8.02 -33.01 20.98
C GLY A 39 7.63 -32.02 22.07
N ARG A 40 7.38 -32.50 23.28
CA ARG A 40 7.06 -31.66 24.45
C ARG A 40 8.21 -30.72 24.78
N GLU A 41 9.42 -31.23 24.90
CA GLU A 41 10.61 -30.42 25.18
C GLU A 41 10.85 -29.38 24.08
N CYS A 42 10.62 -29.73 22.82
CA CYS A 42 10.67 -28.81 21.71
C CYS A 42 9.70 -27.65 21.90
N LEU A 43 8.43 -27.92 22.21
CA LEU A 43 7.39 -26.89 22.41
C LEU A 43 7.71 -25.99 23.61
N ASP A 44 8.24 -26.55 24.68
CA ASP A 44 8.56 -25.81 25.92
C ASP A 44 9.74 -24.85 25.74
N MET A 45 10.71 -25.19 24.88
CA MET A 45 11.94 -24.39 24.73
C MET A 45 12.00 -23.52 23.48
N VAL A 46 11.14 -23.71 22.52
CA VAL A 46 11.21 -23.00 21.21
C VAL A 46 11.13 -21.50 21.34
N GLU A 47 10.33 -20.98 22.26
CA GLU A 47 10.16 -19.54 22.50
C GLU A 47 11.40 -18.89 23.12
N ASP A 48 12.14 -19.61 23.96
CA ASP A 48 13.40 -19.14 24.59
C ASP A 48 14.56 -19.21 23.59
N VAL A 49 14.67 -20.32 22.86
CA VAL A 49 15.74 -20.55 21.88
C VAL A 49 15.61 -19.64 20.67
N LYS A 50 14.39 -19.41 20.20
CA LYS A 50 14.04 -18.70 18.97
C LYS A 50 14.89 -19.18 17.78
N PRO A 51 14.75 -20.46 17.39
CA PRO A 51 15.54 -21.04 16.33
C PRO A 51 15.11 -20.48 14.97
N GLN A 52 16.05 -20.41 14.04
CA GLN A 52 15.79 -20.04 12.64
C GLN A 52 15.34 -21.23 11.79
N LEU A 53 15.54 -22.46 12.29
CA LEU A 53 15.09 -23.69 11.64
C LEU A 53 15.01 -24.81 12.67
N ILE A 54 14.03 -25.69 12.50
CA ILE A 54 13.86 -26.91 13.32
C ILE A 54 14.07 -28.13 12.43
N LEU A 55 14.95 -29.05 12.87
CA LEU A 55 15.03 -30.40 12.36
C LEU A 55 14.23 -31.28 13.30
N LEU A 56 13.19 -31.93 12.83
CA LEU A 56 12.19 -32.61 13.67
C LEU A 56 12.00 -34.06 13.23
N ASP A 57 12.33 -35.02 14.10
CA ASP A 57 11.98 -36.42 13.86
C ASP A 57 10.46 -36.61 13.91
N ILE A 58 9.92 -37.38 12.96
CA ILE A 58 8.49 -37.73 12.97
C ILE A 58 8.17 -38.75 14.01
N MET A 59 9.03 -39.76 14.18
CA MET A 59 8.73 -40.94 15.01
C MET A 59 9.27 -40.76 16.42
N MET A 60 8.53 -40.06 17.26
CA MET A 60 8.86 -39.84 18.67
C MET A 60 7.74 -40.37 19.58
N PRO A 61 8.07 -40.81 20.82
CA PRO A 61 7.07 -41.22 21.81
C PRO A 61 6.25 -40.02 22.32
N GLU A 62 5.06 -40.28 22.84
CA GLU A 62 4.09 -39.33 23.43
C GLU A 62 3.47 -38.36 22.39
N ILE A 63 4.20 -37.35 22.00
CA ILE A 63 3.81 -36.40 20.96
C ILE A 63 4.74 -36.61 19.77
N ASP A 64 4.19 -37.03 18.63
CA ASP A 64 4.98 -37.26 17.42
C ASP A 64 5.38 -35.93 16.72
N GLY A 65 6.25 -36.04 15.70
CA GLY A 65 6.74 -34.85 14.99
C GLY A 65 5.66 -34.13 14.22
N ILE A 66 4.65 -34.81 13.71
CA ILE A 66 3.56 -34.19 12.94
C ILE A 66 2.69 -33.35 13.88
N GLU A 67 2.31 -33.90 15.02
CA GLU A 67 1.53 -33.16 16.03
C GLU A 67 2.33 -31.97 16.58
N THR A 68 3.64 -32.18 16.85
CA THR A 68 4.54 -31.08 17.26
C THR A 68 4.58 -29.97 16.23
N CYS A 69 4.69 -30.29 14.93
CA CYS A 69 4.68 -29.34 13.84
C CYS A 69 3.36 -28.55 13.78
N GLN A 70 2.22 -29.23 13.87
CA GLN A 70 0.90 -28.61 13.87
C GLN A 70 0.74 -27.59 15.01
N GLN A 71 1.20 -27.95 16.22
CA GLN A 71 1.16 -27.05 17.37
C GLN A 71 2.07 -25.80 17.15
N LEU A 72 3.28 -26.00 16.61
CA LEU A 72 4.18 -24.91 16.26
C LEU A 72 3.58 -24.00 15.18
N LYS A 73 2.89 -24.54 14.18
CA LYS A 73 2.25 -23.78 13.10
C LYS A 73 0.96 -23.09 13.52
N ALA A 74 0.31 -23.55 14.58
CA ALA A 74 -0.86 -22.90 15.16
C ALA A 74 -0.54 -21.70 16.06
N ASN A 75 0.72 -21.55 16.51
CA ASN A 75 1.16 -20.43 17.34
C ASN A 75 1.78 -19.31 16.46
N PRO A 76 1.22 -18.08 16.47
CA PRO A 76 1.73 -16.95 15.68
C PRO A 76 3.21 -16.60 15.92
N GLU A 77 3.76 -16.91 17.10
CA GLU A 77 5.17 -16.63 17.40
C GLU A 77 6.14 -17.64 16.77
N THR A 78 5.66 -18.84 16.45
CA THR A 78 6.47 -19.95 15.94
C THR A 78 6.07 -20.42 14.55
N GLU A 79 4.91 -19.99 14.00
CA GLU A 79 4.40 -20.41 12.69
C GLU A 79 5.38 -20.15 11.54
N ALA A 80 6.13 -19.04 11.62
CA ALA A 80 7.08 -18.64 10.59
C ALA A 80 8.38 -19.45 10.58
N ILE A 81 8.65 -20.25 11.64
CA ILE A 81 9.88 -21.05 11.73
C ILE A 81 9.80 -22.23 10.75
N PRO A 82 10.74 -22.37 9.78
CA PRO A 82 10.76 -23.52 8.89
C PRO A 82 11.09 -24.81 9.64
N ILE A 83 10.34 -25.85 9.34
CA ILE A 83 10.51 -27.19 9.93
C ILE A 83 10.90 -28.14 8.80
N ILE A 84 12.01 -28.87 8.98
CA ILE A 84 12.41 -29.97 8.11
C ILE A 84 12.21 -31.27 8.89
N PHE A 85 11.37 -32.15 8.36
CA PHE A 85 11.16 -33.43 8.96
C PHE A 85 12.31 -34.42 8.71
N ILE A 86 12.60 -35.26 9.70
CA ILE A 86 13.46 -36.43 9.57
C ILE A 86 12.54 -37.65 9.65
N THR A 87 12.52 -38.52 8.63
CA THR A 87 11.54 -39.60 8.52
C THR A 87 12.15 -40.93 8.05
N ALA A 88 11.72 -42.01 8.61
CA ALA A 88 12.02 -43.35 8.11
C ALA A 88 11.09 -43.78 6.95
N LYS A 89 9.94 -43.12 6.76
CA LYS A 89 8.96 -43.44 5.72
C LYS A 89 9.35 -42.78 4.39
N ALA A 90 9.88 -43.56 3.47
CA ALA A 90 10.08 -43.18 2.08
C ALA A 90 8.78 -43.20 1.25
N SER A 91 7.62 -43.57 1.83
CA SER A 91 6.35 -43.66 1.12
C SER A 91 5.83 -42.28 0.73
N LYS A 92 5.22 -42.20 -0.46
CA LYS A 92 4.66 -40.96 -1.02
C LYS A 92 3.59 -40.33 -0.12
N GLU A 93 2.84 -41.17 0.60
CA GLU A 93 1.78 -40.76 1.50
C GLU A 93 2.33 -40.10 2.79
N GLY A 94 3.37 -40.65 3.41
CA GLY A 94 3.97 -40.03 4.60
C GLY A 94 4.72 -38.73 4.35
N LYS A 95 5.18 -38.51 3.07
CA LYS A 95 5.78 -37.23 2.64
C LYS A 95 4.73 -36.16 2.44
N LEU A 96 3.55 -36.52 1.92
CA LEU A 96 2.43 -35.60 1.73
C LEU A 96 1.84 -35.17 3.10
N GLU A 97 1.63 -36.10 4.02
CA GLU A 97 1.16 -35.77 5.38
C GLU A 97 2.07 -34.77 6.11
N GLY A 98 3.38 -34.93 5.97
CA GLY A 98 4.35 -34.00 6.58
C GLY A 98 4.30 -32.59 5.98
N LEU A 99 4.19 -32.48 4.65
CA LEU A 99 4.09 -31.19 3.98
C LEU A 99 2.74 -30.51 4.26
N ASP A 100 1.66 -31.29 4.33
CA ASP A 100 0.32 -30.79 4.69
C ASP A 100 0.27 -30.29 6.15
N ALA A 101 1.12 -30.84 7.04
CA ALA A 101 1.28 -30.34 8.40
C ALA A 101 2.03 -29.00 8.50
N GLY A 102 2.54 -28.46 7.37
CA GLY A 102 3.21 -27.16 7.31
C GLY A 102 4.74 -27.21 7.35
N ALA A 103 5.36 -28.40 7.21
CA ALA A 103 6.81 -28.49 7.05
C ALA A 103 7.25 -28.01 5.65
N VAL A 104 8.46 -27.46 5.58
CA VAL A 104 9.01 -26.92 4.31
C VAL A 104 9.81 -27.93 3.51
N ASP A 105 10.29 -29.01 4.15
CA ASP A 105 11.08 -30.07 3.50
C ASP A 105 11.15 -31.33 4.40
N TYR A 106 11.75 -32.40 3.91
CA TYR A 106 12.00 -33.63 4.65
C TYR A 106 13.35 -34.25 4.31
N ILE A 107 13.89 -35.06 5.25
CA ILE A 107 15.12 -35.83 5.14
C ILE A 107 14.78 -37.28 5.45
N THR A 108 15.25 -38.22 4.64
CA THR A 108 14.98 -39.65 4.85
C THR A 108 16.06 -40.31 5.72
N LYS A 109 15.65 -41.17 6.64
CA LYS A 109 16.60 -42.07 7.37
C LYS A 109 17.01 -43.25 6.44
N PRO A 110 18.29 -43.66 6.38
CA PRO A 110 19.40 -43.17 7.22
C PRO A 110 19.83 -41.78 6.84
N ILE A 111 20.15 -40.96 7.85
CA ILE A 111 20.46 -39.53 7.69
C ILE A 111 21.75 -39.35 6.89
N ASP A 112 21.65 -38.78 5.71
CA ASP A 112 22.80 -38.26 4.97
C ASP A 112 23.11 -36.85 5.50
N LEU A 113 24.28 -36.71 6.11
CA LEU A 113 24.68 -35.46 6.76
C LEU A 113 24.99 -34.33 5.74
N ASP A 114 25.47 -34.67 4.56
CA ASP A 114 25.82 -33.65 3.53
C ASP A 114 24.53 -33.16 2.86
N GLU A 115 23.57 -34.06 2.60
CA GLU A 115 22.23 -33.68 2.13
C GLU A 115 21.53 -32.82 3.19
N THR A 116 21.59 -33.20 4.48
CA THR A 116 20.97 -32.44 5.58
C THR A 116 21.51 -31.01 5.62
N ILE A 117 22.84 -30.82 5.57
CA ILE A 117 23.45 -29.50 5.55
C ILE A 117 23.01 -28.69 4.34
N ALA A 118 22.96 -29.30 3.16
CA ALA A 118 22.51 -28.61 1.95
C ALA A 118 21.06 -28.09 2.08
N ARG A 119 20.16 -28.91 2.61
CA ARG A 119 18.75 -28.53 2.84
C ARG A 119 18.62 -27.43 3.89
N VAL A 120 19.30 -27.55 5.03
CA VAL A 120 19.33 -26.54 6.09
C VAL A 120 19.83 -25.20 5.54
N ARG A 121 20.95 -25.19 4.81
CA ARG A 121 21.48 -23.97 4.18
C ARG A 121 20.52 -23.35 3.17
N THR A 122 19.82 -24.16 2.39
CA THR A 122 18.84 -23.69 1.41
C THR A 122 17.71 -22.95 2.10
N GLN A 123 17.16 -23.52 3.17
CA GLN A 123 16.06 -22.90 3.91
C GLN A 123 16.50 -21.62 4.64
N LEU A 124 17.68 -21.61 5.27
CA LEU A 124 18.22 -20.40 5.88
C LEU A 124 18.45 -19.28 4.86
N ARG A 125 18.97 -19.62 3.67
CA ARG A 125 19.16 -18.65 2.58
C ARG A 125 17.83 -18.09 2.07
N LEU A 126 16.81 -18.92 1.92
CA LEU A 126 15.47 -18.48 1.52
C LEU A 126 14.90 -17.49 2.53
N GLN A 127 15.03 -17.77 3.82
CA GLN A 127 14.60 -16.81 4.87
C GLN A 127 15.37 -15.50 4.82
N GLU A 128 16.70 -15.54 4.66
CA GLU A 128 17.54 -14.34 4.56
C GLU A 128 17.10 -13.49 3.34
N MET A 129 16.91 -14.12 2.18
CA MET A 129 16.42 -13.43 0.97
C MET A 129 15.02 -12.83 1.14
N PHE A 130 14.11 -13.54 1.82
CA PHE A 130 12.76 -13.04 2.08
C PHE A 130 12.80 -11.82 3.00
N ARG A 131 13.61 -11.87 4.06
CA ARG A 131 13.82 -10.76 4.99
C ARG A 131 14.45 -9.54 4.30
N GLU A 132 15.50 -9.76 3.50
CA GLU A 132 16.13 -8.68 2.72
C GLU A 132 15.13 -8.06 1.72
N ASN A 133 14.25 -8.86 1.11
CA ASN A 133 13.23 -8.35 0.19
C ASN A 133 12.24 -7.43 0.91
N ILE A 134 11.77 -7.81 2.11
CA ILE A 134 10.89 -6.96 2.93
C ILE A 134 11.59 -5.64 3.27
N GLU A 135 12.83 -5.67 3.77
CA GLU A 135 13.59 -4.47 4.10
C GLU A 135 13.80 -3.56 2.88
N LEU A 136 14.08 -4.14 1.70
CA LEU A 136 14.21 -3.39 0.45
C LEU A 136 12.90 -2.76 0.03
N GLN A 137 11.77 -3.45 0.18
CA GLN A 137 10.45 -2.90 -0.13
C GLN A 137 10.10 -1.73 0.78
N GLU A 138 10.40 -1.82 2.08
CA GLU A 138 10.21 -0.72 3.04
C GLU A 138 11.07 0.49 2.66
N ARG A 139 12.36 0.30 2.40
CA ARG A 139 13.27 1.38 1.97
C ARG A 139 12.85 2.03 0.66
N LEU A 140 12.37 1.23 -0.31
CA LEU A 140 11.81 1.76 -1.57
C LEU A 140 10.54 2.56 -1.32
N GLY A 141 9.69 2.13 -0.42
CA GLY A 141 8.52 2.87 0.02
C GLY A 141 8.88 4.25 0.58
N ASP A 142 9.85 4.28 1.50
CA ASP A 142 10.33 5.52 2.12
C ASP A 142 11.02 6.46 1.11
N ALA A 143 11.85 5.92 0.23
CA ALA A 143 12.50 6.71 -0.82
C ALA A 143 11.49 7.30 -1.81
N ARG A 144 10.45 6.54 -2.20
CA ARG A 144 9.36 7.05 -3.05
C ARG A 144 8.57 8.16 -2.36
N ARG A 145 8.29 8.02 -1.05
CA ARG A 145 7.63 9.06 -0.26
C ARG A 145 8.48 10.33 -0.22
N ALA A 146 9.76 10.21 0.10
CA ALA A 146 10.68 11.35 0.15
C ALA A 146 10.81 12.06 -1.20
N ALA A 147 10.89 11.31 -2.30
CA ALA A 147 10.95 11.87 -3.65
C ALA A 147 9.65 12.60 -4.03
N ALA A 148 8.49 12.03 -3.69
CA ALA A 148 7.19 12.66 -3.94
C ALA A 148 7.03 13.96 -3.15
N VAL A 149 7.39 13.96 -1.86
CA VAL A 149 7.40 15.18 -1.02
C VAL A 149 8.38 16.20 -1.57
N GLY A 150 9.57 15.80 -2.01
CA GLY A 150 10.57 16.69 -2.61
C GLY A 150 10.08 17.39 -3.88
N ALA A 151 9.50 16.64 -4.82
CA ALA A 151 8.97 17.20 -6.06
C ALA A 151 7.79 18.17 -5.80
N ILE A 152 6.90 17.81 -4.87
CA ILE A 152 5.77 18.64 -4.46
C ILE A 152 6.28 19.91 -3.76
N THR A 153 7.27 19.79 -2.87
CA THR A 153 7.82 20.92 -2.09
C THR A 153 8.43 21.98 -3.00
N GLN A 154 9.13 21.61 -4.06
CA GLN A 154 9.72 22.56 -5.00
C GLN A 154 8.64 23.35 -5.76
N GLY A 155 7.59 22.69 -6.25
CA GLY A 155 6.46 23.35 -6.92
C GLY A 155 5.67 24.27 -5.96
N ILE A 156 5.54 23.86 -4.68
CA ILE A 156 4.88 24.64 -3.64
C ILE A 156 5.69 25.90 -3.31
N ALA A 157 7.00 25.78 -3.07
CA ALA A 157 7.85 26.92 -2.76
C ALA A 157 7.79 27.98 -3.88
N HIS A 158 7.82 27.54 -5.14
CA HIS A 158 7.67 28.45 -6.29
C HIS A 158 6.32 29.17 -6.26
N ASN A 159 5.21 28.47 -6.00
CA ASN A 159 3.88 29.08 -5.98
C ASN A 159 3.63 29.95 -4.77
N LEU A 160 4.13 29.59 -3.59
CA LEU A 160 4.06 30.44 -2.40
C LEU A 160 4.84 31.75 -2.64
N ASN A 161 6.02 31.68 -3.26
CA ASN A 161 6.81 32.86 -3.62
C ASN A 161 6.07 33.74 -4.63
N ASN A 162 5.40 33.18 -5.64
CA ASN A 162 4.59 33.94 -6.58
C ASN A 162 3.40 34.65 -5.90
N LEU A 163 2.68 33.95 -5.01
CA LEU A 163 1.57 34.55 -4.24
C LEU A 163 2.06 35.62 -3.27
N LEU A 164 3.22 35.40 -2.63
CA LEU A 164 3.86 36.40 -1.79
C LEU A 164 4.26 37.65 -2.60
N GLY A 165 4.79 37.45 -3.81
CA GLY A 165 5.09 38.55 -4.76
C GLY A 165 3.85 39.38 -5.09
N VAL A 166 2.69 38.73 -5.27
CA VAL A 166 1.41 39.45 -5.49
C VAL A 166 1.05 40.29 -4.26
N VAL A 167 1.17 39.72 -3.02
CA VAL A 167 0.87 40.46 -1.79
C VAL A 167 1.80 41.68 -1.65
N VAL A 168 3.11 41.48 -1.84
CA VAL A 168 4.12 42.56 -1.74
C VAL A 168 3.86 43.63 -2.78
N GLY A 169 3.58 43.25 -4.04
CA GLY A 169 3.30 44.19 -5.11
C GLY A 169 2.09 45.07 -4.85
N TYR A 170 0.97 44.50 -4.35
CA TYR A 170 -0.21 45.30 -3.99
C TYR A 170 -0.02 46.13 -2.73
N LEU A 171 0.80 45.67 -1.77
CA LEU A 171 1.21 46.49 -0.61
C LEU A 171 1.98 47.72 -1.06
N ASP A 172 2.89 47.61 -2.02
CA ASP A 172 3.64 48.76 -2.54
C ASP A 172 2.74 49.73 -3.33
N LEU A 173 1.75 49.18 -4.07
CA LEU A 173 0.75 50.01 -4.72
C LEU A 173 -0.09 50.82 -3.72
N ILE A 174 -0.50 50.20 -2.62
CA ILE A 174 -1.25 50.87 -1.54
C ILE A 174 -0.38 51.96 -0.90
N LYS A 175 0.90 51.68 -0.61
CA LYS A 175 1.81 52.67 -0.02
C LYS A 175 2.01 53.93 -0.90
N ASN A 176 2.01 53.72 -2.23
CA ASN A 176 2.23 54.81 -3.19
C ASN A 176 0.94 55.48 -3.70
N GLY A 177 -0.23 54.91 -3.38
CA GLY A 177 -1.52 55.36 -3.93
C GLY A 177 -2.66 55.34 -2.89
N TYR A 178 -2.37 55.59 -1.60
CA TYR A 178 -3.34 55.56 -0.51
C TYR A 178 -4.48 56.58 -0.65
N ASP A 179 -4.33 57.57 -1.48
CA ASP A 179 -5.35 58.61 -1.72
C ASP A 179 -6.55 58.12 -2.58
N SER A 180 -6.51 56.90 -3.12
CA SER A 180 -7.58 56.31 -3.90
C SER A 180 -8.26 55.15 -3.15
N PRO A 181 -9.41 55.42 -2.48
CA PRO A 181 -10.11 54.38 -1.71
C PRO A 181 -10.50 53.14 -2.51
N ASP A 182 -10.90 53.30 -3.75
CA ASP A 182 -11.31 52.19 -4.64
C ASP A 182 -10.11 51.34 -5.03
N MET A 183 -8.96 51.95 -5.29
CA MET A 183 -7.72 51.21 -5.56
C MET A 183 -7.25 50.44 -4.34
N VAL A 184 -7.29 51.04 -3.14
CA VAL A 184 -6.96 50.39 -1.87
C VAL A 184 -7.86 49.20 -1.62
N LYS A 185 -9.20 49.38 -1.75
CA LYS A 185 -10.18 48.31 -1.56
C LYS A 185 -9.95 47.12 -2.51
N ARG A 186 -9.67 47.42 -3.81
CA ARG A 186 -9.37 46.39 -4.80
C ARG A 186 -8.08 45.65 -4.50
N SER A 187 -7.03 46.37 -4.11
CA SER A 187 -5.72 45.80 -3.78
C SER A 187 -5.80 44.88 -2.55
N VAL A 188 -6.52 45.33 -1.50
CA VAL A 188 -6.78 44.51 -0.29
C VAL A 188 -7.53 43.22 -0.65
N GLY A 189 -8.56 43.29 -1.51
CA GLY A 189 -9.28 42.10 -1.94
C GLY A 189 -8.40 41.10 -2.72
N LEU A 190 -7.45 41.59 -3.52
CA LEU A 190 -6.52 40.73 -4.26
C LEU A 190 -5.46 40.11 -3.33
N MET A 191 -4.99 40.85 -2.31
CA MET A 191 -4.09 40.34 -1.27
C MET A 191 -4.79 39.28 -0.42
N ASP A 192 -6.03 39.51 0.02
CA ASP A 192 -6.82 38.56 0.79
C ASP A 192 -6.99 37.24 0.01
N ASN A 193 -7.31 37.32 -1.28
CA ASN A 193 -7.36 36.15 -2.15
C ASN A 193 -6.01 35.40 -2.23
N ALA A 194 -4.88 36.11 -2.33
CA ALA A 194 -3.56 35.49 -2.39
C ALA A 194 -3.20 34.80 -1.06
N VAL A 195 -3.50 35.43 0.09
CA VAL A 195 -3.28 34.85 1.43
C VAL A 195 -4.14 33.59 1.63
N ASN A 196 -5.42 33.66 1.28
CA ASN A 196 -6.31 32.49 1.36
C ASN A 196 -5.82 31.30 0.49
N ARG A 197 -5.25 31.61 -0.67
CA ARG A 197 -4.57 30.59 -1.51
C ARG A 197 -3.37 29.96 -0.79
N MET A 198 -2.50 30.76 -0.18
CA MET A 198 -1.35 30.26 0.57
C MET A 198 -1.78 29.34 1.73
N VAL A 199 -2.79 29.75 2.51
CA VAL A 199 -3.35 28.93 3.59
C VAL A 199 -3.88 27.59 3.08
N ASN A 200 -4.58 27.59 1.96
CA ASN A 200 -5.10 26.34 1.37
C ASN A 200 -3.96 25.42 0.87
N ILE A 201 -2.91 25.97 0.26
CA ILE A 201 -1.73 25.21 -0.14
C ILE A 201 -1.07 24.55 1.08
N ILE A 202 -0.89 25.30 2.18
CA ILE A 202 -0.29 24.79 3.43
C ILE A 202 -1.15 23.68 4.05
N ARG A 203 -2.47 23.82 4.07
CA ARG A 203 -3.38 22.76 4.57
C ARG A 203 -3.28 21.49 3.72
N GLN A 204 -3.21 21.61 2.41
CA GLN A 204 -3.07 20.48 1.50
C GLN A 204 -1.71 19.78 1.67
N LEU A 205 -0.64 20.52 1.99
CA LEU A 205 0.66 19.95 2.39
C LEU A 205 0.55 19.09 3.65
N GLY A 206 -0.15 19.58 4.66
CA GLY A 206 -0.40 18.83 5.90
C GLY A 206 -1.03 17.46 5.60
N THR A 207 -2.01 17.42 4.69
CA THR A 207 -2.67 16.15 4.28
C THR A 207 -1.73 15.18 3.56
N ILE A 208 -0.74 15.68 2.80
CA ILE A 208 0.25 14.83 2.11
C ILE A 208 1.34 14.35 3.07
N ALA A 209 1.71 15.16 4.05
CA ALA A 209 2.76 14.85 5.03
C ALA A 209 2.28 13.94 6.18
N SER A 210 1.00 14.00 6.52
CA SER A 210 0.38 13.27 7.64
C SER A 210 -0.12 11.87 7.28
N ILE A 211 0.45 11.20 6.27
CA ILE A 211 0.11 9.81 5.98
C ILE A 211 0.76 8.91 7.06
N GLU A 212 0.17 8.95 8.24
CA GLU A 212 0.21 7.87 9.22
C GLU A 212 -0.30 6.56 8.55
N ARG A 213 0.10 5.41 9.09
CA ARG A 213 -0.40 4.11 8.62
C ARG A 213 -1.92 4.17 8.47
N ILE A 214 -2.39 4.22 7.22
CA ILE A 214 -3.83 4.20 6.93
C ILE A 214 -4.31 2.81 7.35
N GLU A 215 -5.08 2.74 8.41
CA GLU A 215 -5.74 1.50 8.80
C GLU A 215 -6.77 1.14 7.73
N LEU A 216 -6.56 -0.03 7.12
CA LEU A 216 -7.47 -0.59 6.13
C LEU A 216 -8.46 -1.52 6.84
N THR A 217 -9.74 -1.35 6.56
CA THR A 217 -10.81 -2.21 7.06
C THR A 217 -11.60 -2.79 5.89
N ALA A 218 -12.18 -3.97 6.08
CA ALA A 218 -13.05 -4.56 5.08
C ALA A 218 -14.39 -3.80 5.05
N LEU A 219 -14.68 -3.12 3.94
CA LEU A 219 -15.87 -2.26 3.77
C LEU A 219 -16.63 -2.64 2.50
N PRO A 220 -17.97 -2.59 2.51
CA PRO A 220 -18.79 -2.81 1.32
C PRO A 220 -18.52 -1.72 0.29
N LEU A 221 -18.13 -2.10 -0.93
CA LEU A 221 -17.83 -1.15 -2.01
C LEU A 221 -19.07 -0.30 -2.38
N THR A 222 -20.25 -0.89 -2.38
CA THR A 222 -21.52 -0.17 -2.65
C THR A 222 -21.76 0.97 -1.68
N ALA A 223 -21.50 0.75 -0.39
CA ALA A 223 -21.64 1.79 0.63
C ALA A 223 -20.59 2.91 0.44
N LEU A 224 -19.34 2.57 0.15
CA LEU A 224 -18.28 3.54 -0.13
C LEU A 224 -18.60 4.42 -1.34
N LEU A 225 -19.13 3.84 -2.42
CA LEU A 225 -19.54 4.58 -3.62
C LEU A 225 -20.71 5.53 -3.31
N GLY A 226 -21.74 5.04 -2.61
CA GLY A 226 -22.89 5.85 -2.19
C GLY A 226 -22.49 7.04 -1.33
N ASN A 227 -21.72 6.78 -0.27
CA ASN A 227 -21.22 7.82 0.64
C ASN A 227 -20.34 8.86 -0.09
N SER A 228 -19.49 8.41 -1.01
CA SER A 228 -18.65 9.31 -1.83
C SER A 228 -19.48 10.26 -2.68
N ILE A 229 -20.56 9.78 -3.30
CA ILE A 229 -21.47 10.60 -4.12
C ILE A 229 -22.21 11.61 -3.23
N GLU A 230 -22.75 11.20 -2.10
CA GLU A 230 -23.46 12.08 -1.17
C GLU A 230 -22.53 13.14 -0.57
N ARG A 231 -21.31 12.74 -0.17
CA ARG A 231 -20.28 13.66 0.31
C ARG A 231 -19.90 14.69 -0.77
N PHE A 232 -19.72 14.24 -2.01
CA PHE A 232 -19.45 15.11 -3.15
C PHE A 232 -20.53 16.17 -3.32
N LYS A 233 -21.81 15.78 -3.33
CA LYS A 233 -22.94 16.70 -3.46
C LYS A 233 -22.99 17.72 -2.32
N THR A 234 -22.78 17.26 -1.09
CA THR A 234 -22.85 18.09 0.13
C THR A 234 -21.67 19.06 0.23
N GLU A 235 -20.44 18.56 0.06
CA GLU A 235 -19.21 19.33 0.22
C GLU A 235 -19.09 20.44 -0.82
N TYR A 236 -19.46 20.15 -2.07
CA TYR A 236 -19.35 21.10 -3.17
C TYR A 236 -20.67 21.86 -3.45
N LYS A 237 -21.74 21.57 -2.72
CA LYS A 237 -23.07 22.19 -2.85
C LYS A 237 -23.56 22.11 -4.30
N VAL A 238 -23.44 20.94 -4.91
CA VAL A 238 -23.82 20.71 -6.30
C VAL A 238 -25.00 19.74 -6.36
N ASP A 239 -26.00 20.08 -7.17
CA ASP A 239 -27.10 19.17 -7.51
C ASP A 239 -26.72 18.40 -8.78
N ALA A 240 -25.81 17.43 -8.61
CA ALA A 240 -25.29 16.63 -9.71
C ALA A 240 -26.04 15.31 -9.84
N ALA A 241 -26.53 15.03 -11.03
CA ALA A 241 -26.99 13.69 -11.40
C ALA A 241 -25.77 12.80 -11.69
N VAL A 242 -25.43 11.90 -10.75
CA VAL A 242 -24.39 10.90 -10.93
C VAL A 242 -25.06 9.56 -11.22
N ASP A 243 -24.88 9.04 -12.44
CA ASP A 243 -25.36 7.73 -12.86
C ASP A 243 -24.37 6.66 -12.42
N LEU A 244 -24.72 5.88 -11.39
CA LEU A 244 -23.88 4.80 -10.84
C LEU A 244 -24.21 3.48 -11.54
N GLN A 245 -23.22 2.90 -12.23
CA GLN A 245 -23.31 1.61 -12.90
C GLN A 245 -22.28 0.65 -12.27
N THR A 246 -22.75 -0.48 -11.72
CA THR A 246 -21.92 -1.48 -11.06
C THR A 246 -21.92 -2.79 -11.84
N GLU A 247 -20.72 -3.37 -12.03
CA GLU A 247 -20.49 -4.65 -12.72
C GLU A 247 -19.90 -5.68 -11.74
N PHE A 248 -20.37 -5.70 -10.48
CA PHE A 248 -19.95 -6.65 -9.45
C PHE A 248 -21.13 -7.02 -8.54
N ALA A 249 -20.95 -8.08 -7.73
CA ALA A 249 -21.97 -8.50 -6.76
C ALA A 249 -22.11 -7.45 -5.63
N GLU A 250 -23.36 -7.23 -5.16
CA GLU A 250 -23.65 -6.21 -4.13
C GLU A 250 -22.88 -6.39 -2.82
N GLU A 251 -22.46 -7.61 -2.49
CA GLU A 251 -21.73 -7.95 -1.26
C GLU A 251 -20.20 -7.82 -1.37
N LEU A 252 -19.68 -7.19 -2.42
CA LEU A 252 -18.23 -7.04 -2.58
C LEU A 252 -17.64 -6.14 -1.49
N ASN A 253 -16.82 -6.74 -0.61
CA ASN A 253 -16.00 -6.01 0.36
C ASN A 253 -14.60 -5.75 -0.18
N ILE A 254 -14.06 -4.58 0.13
CA ILE A 254 -12.70 -4.18 -0.20
C ILE A 254 -11.95 -3.76 1.05
N SER A 255 -10.63 -3.94 1.03
CA SER A 255 -9.76 -3.43 2.09
C SER A 255 -9.47 -1.95 1.85
N ALA A 256 -10.16 -1.07 2.55
CA ALA A 256 -10.07 0.37 2.33
C ALA A 256 -10.16 1.17 3.65
N ASN A 257 -9.67 2.41 3.59
CA ASN A 257 -10.02 3.46 4.55
C ASN A 257 -11.11 4.35 3.93
N ALA A 258 -12.25 4.45 4.56
CA ALA A 258 -13.42 5.16 4.02
C ALA A 258 -13.10 6.61 3.66
N GLU A 259 -12.51 7.37 4.58
CA GLU A 259 -12.20 8.80 4.37
C GLU A 259 -11.25 9.02 3.20
N THR A 260 -10.22 8.18 3.09
CA THR A 260 -9.23 8.22 2.01
C THR A 260 -9.88 7.90 0.66
N PHE A 261 -10.69 6.84 0.61
CA PHE A 261 -11.42 6.44 -0.61
C PHE A 261 -12.38 7.53 -1.09
N GLU A 262 -13.22 8.04 -0.19
CA GLU A 262 -14.17 9.12 -0.46
C GLU A 262 -13.46 10.41 -0.92
N SER A 263 -12.30 10.74 -0.32
CA SER A 263 -11.49 11.90 -0.72
C SER A 263 -10.95 11.76 -2.13
N ILE A 264 -10.45 10.58 -2.53
CA ILE A 264 -9.98 10.34 -3.89
C ILE A 264 -11.14 10.48 -4.88
N LEU A 265 -12.22 9.75 -4.65
CA LEU A 265 -13.36 9.73 -5.56
C LEU A 265 -14.03 11.10 -5.66
N GLY A 266 -14.18 11.82 -4.54
CA GLY A 266 -14.70 13.18 -4.52
C GLY A 266 -13.89 14.16 -5.39
N LYS A 267 -12.54 14.04 -5.41
CA LYS A 267 -11.68 14.84 -6.27
C LYS A 267 -11.85 14.51 -7.76
N LEU A 268 -12.14 13.27 -8.10
CA LEU A 268 -12.44 12.89 -9.48
C LEU A 268 -13.83 13.37 -9.91
N LEU A 269 -14.83 13.25 -9.05
CA LEU A 269 -16.19 13.72 -9.31
C LEU A 269 -16.26 15.24 -9.49
N ILE A 270 -15.56 16.02 -8.64
CA ILE A 270 -15.53 17.48 -8.81
C ILE A 270 -14.81 17.91 -10.11
N ASN A 271 -13.76 17.18 -10.50
CA ASN A 271 -13.10 17.45 -11.77
C ASN A 271 -14.05 17.21 -12.96
N ALA A 272 -14.81 16.10 -12.93
CA ALA A 272 -15.82 15.80 -13.94
C ALA A 272 -16.93 16.87 -13.98
N TRP A 273 -17.44 17.30 -12.81
CA TRP A 273 -18.44 18.36 -12.72
C TRP A 273 -17.97 19.71 -13.28
N GLU A 274 -16.72 20.04 -13.04
CA GLU A 274 -16.12 21.30 -13.46
C GLU A 274 -15.55 21.27 -14.88
N SER A 275 -15.57 20.12 -15.55
CA SER A 275 -15.15 19.98 -16.95
C SER A 275 -16.14 20.65 -17.92
N TYR A 276 -17.36 20.92 -17.47
CA TYR A 276 -18.39 21.59 -18.27
C TYR A 276 -18.21 23.10 -18.31
N PRO A 277 -18.59 23.78 -19.41
CA PRO A 277 -18.68 25.24 -19.47
C PRO A 277 -19.52 25.79 -18.33
N LYS A 278 -19.20 26.99 -17.85
CA LYS A 278 -19.89 27.62 -16.71
C LYS A 278 -21.39 27.85 -16.98
N GLU A 279 -21.73 28.09 -18.23
CA GLU A 279 -23.08 28.35 -18.74
C GLU A 279 -23.94 27.09 -18.79
N THR A 280 -23.31 25.89 -18.70
CA THR A 280 -24.05 24.61 -18.72
C THR A 280 -24.88 24.47 -17.44
N PRO A 281 -26.22 24.32 -17.52
CA PRO A 281 -27.06 24.08 -16.35
C PRO A 281 -26.62 22.84 -15.59
N GLY A 282 -26.78 22.84 -14.27
CA GLY A 282 -26.39 21.69 -13.43
C GLY A 282 -27.03 20.37 -13.87
N GLU A 283 -28.32 20.38 -14.18
CA GLU A 283 -29.07 19.22 -14.67
C GLU A 283 -28.54 18.64 -16.00
N ALA A 284 -27.88 19.45 -16.82
CA ALA A 284 -27.28 19.03 -18.09
C ALA A 284 -25.87 18.43 -17.91
N ARG A 285 -25.23 18.58 -16.75
CA ARG A 285 -23.90 18.05 -16.45
C ARG A 285 -24.01 16.59 -16.02
N LYS A 286 -23.92 15.69 -16.99
CA LYS A 286 -24.00 14.25 -16.75
C LYS A 286 -22.65 13.68 -16.32
N ILE A 287 -22.63 12.98 -15.20
CA ILE A 287 -21.47 12.21 -14.72
C ILE A 287 -21.88 10.76 -14.61
N THR A 288 -21.14 9.85 -15.25
CA THR A 288 -21.35 8.42 -15.10
C THR A 288 -20.21 7.83 -14.28
N LEU A 289 -20.53 7.12 -13.21
CA LEU A 289 -19.58 6.38 -12.39
C LEU A 289 -19.76 4.88 -12.65
N LYS A 290 -18.81 4.27 -13.34
CA LYS A 290 -18.80 2.82 -13.58
C LYS A 290 -17.83 2.16 -12.60
N ALA A 291 -18.26 1.08 -11.97
CA ALA A 291 -17.46 0.31 -11.05
C ALA A 291 -17.45 -1.16 -11.41
N GLY A 292 -16.28 -1.76 -11.56
CA GLY A 292 -16.12 -3.15 -11.95
C GLY A 292 -14.83 -3.75 -11.37
N ILE A 293 -14.67 -5.07 -11.56
CA ILE A 293 -13.44 -5.80 -11.18
C ILE A 293 -12.66 -6.14 -12.44
N THR A 294 -11.36 -5.85 -12.43
CA THR A 294 -10.44 -6.23 -13.51
C THR A 294 -9.39 -7.20 -12.99
N ARG A 295 -9.03 -8.21 -13.84
CA ARG A 295 -7.97 -9.19 -13.58
C ARG A 295 -6.99 -9.19 -14.74
N LYS A 296 -6.22 -8.12 -14.91
CA LYS A 296 -5.15 -8.04 -15.92
C LYS A 296 -3.84 -8.47 -15.28
N LYS A 297 -3.40 -9.74 -15.49
CA LYS A 297 -2.10 -10.29 -15.05
C LYS A 297 -1.65 -9.83 -13.65
N GLY A 298 -2.35 -10.28 -12.58
CA GLY A 298 -2.00 -9.92 -11.20
C GLY A 298 -3.16 -10.14 -10.24
N PRO A 299 -3.09 -9.59 -9.02
CA PRO A 299 -4.19 -9.60 -8.06
C PRO A 299 -5.44 -8.94 -8.64
N ALA A 300 -6.60 -9.30 -8.13
CA ALA A 300 -7.85 -8.66 -8.51
C ALA A 300 -7.82 -7.17 -8.14
N MET A 301 -8.19 -6.32 -9.08
CA MET A 301 -8.24 -4.87 -8.90
C MET A 301 -9.66 -4.36 -9.13
N ILE A 302 -10.09 -3.40 -8.32
CA ILE A 302 -11.27 -2.61 -8.61
C ILE A 302 -10.90 -1.57 -9.65
N GLU A 303 -11.74 -1.37 -10.64
CA GLU A 303 -11.64 -0.30 -11.63
C GLU A 303 -12.87 0.60 -11.52
N LEU A 304 -12.66 1.86 -11.13
CA LEU A 304 -13.68 2.90 -11.06
C LEU A 304 -13.45 3.90 -12.19
N LYS A 305 -14.45 4.13 -13.05
CA LYS A 305 -14.40 5.07 -14.15
C LYS A 305 -15.38 6.21 -13.90
N VAL A 306 -14.87 7.41 -13.70
CA VAL A 306 -15.66 8.65 -13.67
C VAL A 306 -15.63 9.25 -15.07
N ILE A 307 -16.77 9.24 -15.75
CA ILE A 307 -16.94 9.65 -17.15
C ILE A 307 -17.74 10.94 -17.20
N ASP A 308 -17.20 11.95 -17.85
CA ASP A 308 -17.87 13.21 -18.16
C ASP A 308 -17.93 13.46 -19.68
N LEU A 309 -18.83 14.33 -20.09
CA LEU A 309 -19.00 14.82 -21.45
C LEU A 309 -18.65 16.32 -21.55
N GLY A 310 -17.70 16.78 -20.75
CA GLY A 310 -17.23 18.16 -20.70
C GLY A 310 -16.32 18.54 -21.87
N ILE A 311 -15.55 19.62 -21.70
CA ILE A 311 -14.65 20.15 -22.74
C ILE A 311 -13.43 19.27 -23.05
N GLY A 312 -13.19 18.22 -22.27
CA GLY A 312 -12.02 17.35 -22.43
C GLY A 312 -10.71 17.97 -21.94
N ILE A 313 -9.59 17.35 -22.32
CA ILE A 313 -8.24 17.76 -21.92
C ILE A 313 -7.53 18.38 -23.11
N PRO A 314 -7.03 19.63 -23.02
CA PRO A 314 -6.16 20.19 -24.03
C PRO A 314 -4.89 19.36 -24.21
N SER A 315 -4.48 19.13 -25.46
CA SER A 315 -3.30 18.32 -25.79
C SER A 315 -2.01 18.83 -25.15
N GLU A 316 -1.91 20.14 -24.94
CA GLU A 316 -0.75 20.84 -24.38
C GLU A 316 -0.46 20.44 -22.92
N ILE A 317 -1.50 20.08 -22.16
CA ILE A 317 -1.37 19.73 -20.73
C ILE A 317 -1.54 18.24 -20.46
N ALA A 318 -1.83 17.44 -21.48
CA ALA A 318 -2.11 16.01 -21.30
C ALA A 318 -0.97 15.24 -20.62
N SER A 319 0.30 15.59 -20.93
CA SER A 319 1.48 14.96 -20.32
C SER A 319 1.76 15.43 -18.90
N THR A 320 1.26 16.60 -18.50
CA THR A 320 1.56 17.26 -17.20
C THR A 320 0.36 17.30 -16.24
N LEU A 321 -0.74 16.63 -16.58
CA LEU A 321 -2.01 16.64 -15.83
C LEU A 321 -1.89 16.33 -14.35
N PHE A 322 -0.91 15.50 -13.99
CA PHE A 322 -0.66 15.09 -12.61
C PHE A 322 0.44 15.91 -11.93
N GLU A 323 1.04 16.84 -12.63
CA GLU A 323 1.99 17.76 -12.01
C GLU A 323 1.26 18.77 -11.11
N PRO A 324 1.83 19.08 -9.95
CA PRO A 324 1.23 20.04 -9.04
C PRO A 324 1.00 21.39 -9.72
N PHE A 325 -0.17 21.99 -9.46
CA PHE A 325 -0.54 23.33 -9.91
C PHE A 325 -0.79 23.52 -11.42
N ILE A 326 -0.75 22.46 -12.20
CA ILE A 326 -1.19 22.51 -13.60
C ILE A 326 -2.73 22.53 -13.63
N THR A 327 -3.29 23.60 -14.18
CA THR A 327 -4.74 23.76 -14.30
C THR A 327 -5.07 24.73 -15.45
N THR A 328 -6.10 24.39 -16.21
CA THR A 328 -6.71 25.30 -17.19
C THR A 328 -7.74 26.26 -16.56
N LYS A 329 -8.04 26.06 -15.27
CA LYS A 329 -9.10 26.78 -14.56
C LYS A 329 -8.53 28.04 -13.89
N THR A 330 -9.13 29.19 -14.16
CA THR A 330 -8.73 30.50 -13.61
C THR A 330 -9.05 30.71 -12.12
N SER A 331 -9.75 29.76 -11.49
CA SER A 331 -10.18 29.88 -10.09
C SER A 331 -9.14 29.37 -9.09
N VAL A 332 -9.19 30.00 -7.93
CA VAL A 332 -8.24 29.91 -6.81
C VAL A 332 -8.10 28.51 -6.22
N GLY A 333 -6.87 28.03 -6.00
CA GLY A 333 -6.59 26.81 -5.21
C GLY A 333 -6.69 25.50 -6.00
N ARG A 334 -6.78 25.52 -7.33
CA ARG A 334 -6.94 24.37 -8.22
C ARG A 334 -5.62 23.97 -8.87
N GLY A 335 -5.47 22.72 -9.25
CA GLY A 335 -4.26 22.15 -9.86
C GLY A 335 -3.56 21.11 -8.98
N MET A 336 -4.06 20.85 -7.77
CA MET A 336 -3.53 19.79 -6.90
C MET A 336 -4.46 18.57 -6.73
N GLY A 337 -5.73 18.70 -7.11
CA GLY A 337 -6.72 17.63 -6.91
C GLY A 337 -6.31 16.29 -7.52
N LEU A 338 -5.89 16.28 -8.78
CA LEU A 338 -5.44 15.09 -9.49
C LEU A 338 -4.11 14.56 -8.98
N THR A 339 -3.17 15.45 -8.66
CA THR A 339 -1.88 15.09 -8.06
C THR A 339 -2.09 14.37 -6.72
N ILE A 340 -2.94 14.92 -5.84
CA ILE A 340 -3.28 14.33 -4.54
C ILE A 340 -4.02 13.00 -4.76
N ALA A 341 -5.03 12.96 -5.63
CA ALA A 341 -5.80 11.74 -5.89
C ALA A 341 -4.88 10.60 -6.36
N ARG A 342 -3.99 10.86 -7.31
CA ARG A 342 -3.03 9.86 -7.81
C ARG A 342 -2.02 9.44 -6.77
N HIS A 343 -1.46 10.40 -6.01
CA HIS A 343 -0.50 10.09 -4.94
C HIS A 343 -1.14 9.21 -3.87
N THR A 344 -2.34 9.57 -3.41
CA THR A 344 -3.09 8.79 -2.41
C THR A 344 -3.46 7.40 -2.92
N ALA A 345 -3.90 7.28 -4.18
CA ALA A 345 -4.18 5.99 -4.80
C ALA A 345 -2.93 5.09 -4.85
N ARG A 346 -1.76 5.65 -5.21
CA ARG A 346 -0.48 4.91 -5.24
C ARG A 346 -0.02 4.44 -3.87
N ASN A 347 -0.30 5.19 -2.82
CA ASN A 347 -0.04 4.75 -1.45
C ASN A 347 -0.91 3.56 -1.02
N LEU A 348 -2.07 3.39 -1.68
CA LEU A 348 -2.97 2.23 -1.54
C LEU A 348 -2.67 1.13 -2.59
N SER A 349 -1.49 1.13 -3.21
CA SER A 349 -1.09 0.19 -4.27
C SER A 349 -1.98 0.23 -5.52
N GLY A 350 -2.66 1.36 -5.75
CA GLY A 350 -3.47 1.66 -6.92
C GLY A 350 -2.83 2.70 -7.85
N ASP A 351 -3.60 3.22 -8.79
CA ASP A 351 -3.21 4.38 -9.63
C ASP A 351 -4.45 5.14 -10.11
N VAL A 352 -4.23 6.38 -10.57
CA VAL A 352 -5.24 7.20 -11.26
C VAL A 352 -4.72 7.51 -12.65
N GLN A 353 -5.54 7.25 -13.66
CA GLN A 353 -5.28 7.60 -15.05
C GLN A 353 -6.42 8.47 -15.58
N ILE A 354 -6.13 9.31 -16.55
CA ILE A 354 -7.13 10.13 -17.24
C ILE A 354 -6.92 9.99 -18.73
N ILE A 355 -8.02 9.72 -19.44
CA ILE A 355 -8.04 9.60 -20.91
C ILE A 355 -9.10 10.53 -21.47
N SER A 356 -8.82 11.10 -22.65
CA SER A 356 -9.79 11.87 -23.43
C SER A 356 -10.72 10.91 -24.17
N ASN A 357 -12.02 11.19 -24.14
CA ASN A 357 -13.00 10.39 -24.87
C ASN A 357 -13.08 10.86 -26.33
N PRO A 358 -13.23 9.94 -27.31
CA PRO A 358 -13.34 10.31 -28.73
C PRO A 358 -14.54 11.20 -29.04
N GLU A 359 -15.63 11.06 -28.29
CA GLU A 359 -16.89 11.80 -28.45
C GLU A 359 -16.93 13.11 -27.64
N GLY A 360 -15.82 13.49 -27.01
CA GLY A 360 -15.70 14.63 -26.09
C GLY A 360 -15.77 14.23 -24.63
N GLY A 361 -15.23 15.12 -23.74
CA GLY A 361 -15.14 14.87 -22.31
C GLY A 361 -13.94 14.00 -21.92
N THR A 362 -13.95 13.51 -20.67
CA THR A 362 -12.86 12.69 -20.10
C THR A 362 -13.37 11.46 -19.36
N THR A 363 -12.50 10.48 -19.23
CA THR A 363 -12.66 9.34 -18.33
C THR A 363 -11.50 9.30 -17.34
N ALA A 364 -11.78 9.54 -16.08
CA ALA A 364 -10.83 9.31 -14.98
C ALA A 364 -10.98 7.88 -14.47
N ILE A 365 -9.89 7.14 -14.45
CA ILE A 365 -9.84 5.72 -14.06
C ILE A 365 -9.06 5.61 -12.76
N LEU A 366 -9.72 5.19 -11.70
CA LEU A 366 -9.09 4.82 -10.43
C LEU A 366 -9.01 3.30 -10.33
N THR A 367 -7.82 2.77 -10.08
CA THR A 367 -7.61 1.34 -9.80
C THR A 367 -7.13 1.17 -8.37
N LEU A 368 -7.70 0.21 -7.63
CA LEU A 368 -7.29 -0.16 -6.27
C LEU A 368 -7.29 -1.69 -6.13
N PRO A 369 -6.45 -2.28 -5.25
CA PRO A 369 -6.54 -3.71 -4.95
C PRO A 369 -7.88 -4.04 -4.25
N VAL A 370 -8.37 -5.29 -4.50
CA VAL A 370 -9.59 -5.81 -3.85
C VAL A 370 -9.28 -6.21 -2.43
#